data_ccbc400757bcf4a1d702892775a182c0
#
_entry.id   ccbc400757bcf4a1d702892775a182c0
#
_cell.length_a   1.000
_cell.length_b   1.000
_cell.length_c   1.000
_cell.angle_alpha   90.00
_cell.angle_beta   90.00
_cell.angle_gamma   90.00
#
_symmetry.space_group_name_H-M   'P 1'
#
loop_
_entity.id
_entity.type
_entity.pdbx_description
1 polymer ?
#
loop_
_entity_poly.entity_id
_entity_poly.type
_entity_poly.pdbx_seq_one_letter_code
_entity_poly.pdbx_strand_id
1 'polypeptide(L)' 'MPASSERQRLLMCLSWAIKLDKVPASKSPQAAKLAKTMSLKDLEEFCTSPVKEG' A
#
# COMPACT_ATOMS: atom_id res chain seq x y z
N MET A 1 -7.60 17.53 -5.20
CA MET A 1 -8.38 16.46 -4.94
C MET A 1 -7.75 15.36 -4.20
N PRO A 2 -8.09 15.28 -3.03
CA PRO A 2 -7.49 14.29 -2.17
C PRO A 2 -8.10 12.93 -2.26
N ALA A 3 -9.10 12.79 -3.06
CA ALA A 3 -9.78 11.52 -3.13
C ALA A 3 -8.85 10.38 -3.50
N SER A 4 -7.86 10.67 -4.31
CA SER A 4 -6.94 9.63 -4.70
C SER A 4 -6.11 9.15 -3.52
N SER A 5 -6.05 9.94 -2.47
CA SER A 5 -5.23 9.58 -1.32
C SER A 5 -5.76 8.36 -0.61
N GLU A 6 -7.09 8.25 -0.50
CA GLU A 6 -7.64 7.11 0.18
C GLU A 6 -7.38 5.84 -0.62
N ARG A 7 -7.57 5.91 -1.92
CA ARG A 7 -7.31 4.76 -2.77
C ARG A 7 -5.84 4.39 -2.74
N GLN A 8 -4.97 5.40 -2.71
CA GLN A 8 -3.56 5.16 -2.63
C GLN A 8 -3.21 4.46 -1.33
N ARG A 9 -3.82 4.88 -0.23
CA ARG A 9 -3.56 4.29 1.06
C ARG A 9 -3.99 2.82 1.09
N LEU A 10 -5.15 2.52 0.49
CA LEU A 10 -5.60 1.15 0.43
C LEU A 10 -4.62 0.29 -0.35
N LEU A 11 -4.10 0.84 -1.44
CA LEU A 11 -3.14 0.11 -2.24
C LEU A 11 -1.86 -0.12 -1.46
N MET A 12 -1.42 0.87 -0.70
CA MET A 12 -0.22 0.72 0.12
C MET A 12 -0.41 -0.31 1.20
N CYS A 13 -1.58 -0.33 1.84
CA CYS A 13 -1.87 -1.32 2.86
C CYS A 13 -1.87 -2.72 2.26
N LEU A 14 -2.42 -2.86 1.08
CA LEU A 14 -2.44 -4.14 0.41
C LEU A 14 -1.02 -4.59 0.05
N SER A 15 -0.21 -3.66 -0.43
CA SER A 15 1.18 -3.95 -0.75
C SER A 15 1.93 -4.37 0.51
N TRP A 16 1.65 -3.72 1.61
CA TRP A 16 2.27 -4.06 2.88
C TRP A 16 1.90 -5.49 3.28
N ALA A 17 0.62 -5.83 3.15
CA ALA A 17 0.15 -7.17 3.49
C ALA A 17 0.80 -8.21 2.59
N ILE A 18 0.98 -7.90 1.32
CA ILE A 18 1.63 -8.81 0.39
C ILE A 18 3.09 -9.02 0.80
N LYS A 19 3.75 -7.94 1.19
CA LYS A 19 5.14 -8.02 1.60
C LYS A 19 5.28 -8.83 2.88
N LEU A 20 4.28 -8.76 3.75
CA LEU A 20 4.26 -9.55 4.97
C LEU A 20 3.80 -10.99 4.73
N ASP A 21 3.47 -11.30 3.49
CA ASP A 21 3.05 -12.64 3.11
C ASP A 21 1.70 -13.01 3.73
N LYS A 22 0.88 -12.04 4.02
CA LYS A 22 -0.45 -12.27 4.53
C LYS A 22 -1.48 -12.34 3.43
N VAL A 23 -1.14 -11.76 2.27
CA VAL A 23 -2.01 -11.75 1.11
C VAL A 23 -1.17 -12.20 -0.08
N PRO A 24 -1.71 -13.07 -0.92
CA PRO A 24 -0.95 -13.53 -2.09
C PRO A 24 -0.73 -12.42 -3.09
N ALA A 25 0.42 -12.42 -3.71
CA ALA A 25 0.75 -11.39 -4.68
C ALA A 25 -0.19 -11.40 -5.88
N SER A 26 -0.76 -12.56 -6.16
CA SER A 26 -1.68 -12.66 -7.28
C SER A 26 -2.98 -11.91 -7.04
N LYS A 27 -3.25 -11.55 -5.79
CA LYS A 27 -4.46 -10.84 -5.48
C LYS A 27 -4.49 -9.47 -6.15
N SER A 28 -3.35 -8.80 -6.23
CA SER A 28 -3.25 -7.51 -6.87
C SER A 28 -1.86 -7.35 -7.47
N PRO A 29 -1.73 -7.49 -8.79
CA PRO A 29 -0.42 -7.33 -9.41
C PRO A 29 0.19 -5.96 -9.17
N GLN A 30 -0.66 -4.94 -9.12
CA GLN A 30 -0.19 -3.59 -8.90
C GLN A 30 0.40 -3.45 -7.50
N ALA A 31 -0.29 -3.99 -6.50
CA ALA A 31 0.21 -3.94 -5.13
C ALA A 31 1.47 -4.78 -4.98
N ALA A 32 1.53 -5.91 -5.67
CA ALA A 32 2.71 -6.75 -5.63
C ALA A 32 3.93 -6.03 -6.18
N LYS A 33 3.71 -5.23 -7.23
CA LYS A 33 4.79 -4.47 -7.80
C LYS A 33 5.30 -3.43 -6.81
N LEU A 34 4.40 -2.76 -6.12
CA LEU A 34 4.78 -1.80 -5.10
C LEU A 34 5.51 -2.47 -3.97
N ALA A 35 5.08 -3.67 -3.61
CA ALA A 35 5.72 -4.39 -2.52
C ALA A 35 7.17 -4.72 -2.86
N LYS A 36 7.47 -4.85 -4.14
CA LYS A 36 8.84 -5.13 -4.55
C LYS A 36 9.70 -3.88 -4.59
N THR A 37 9.11 -2.75 -4.96
CA THR A 37 9.89 -1.53 -5.12
C THR A 37 10.01 -0.73 -3.86
N MET A 38 9.11 -0.91 -2.90
CA MET A 38 9.13 -0.14 -1.67
C MET A 38 9.52 -1.03 -0.50
N SER A 39 10.20 -0.46 0.47
CA SER A 39 10.59 -1.21 1.64
C SER A 39 9.39 -1.41 2.57
N LEU A 40 9.51 -2.41 3.45
CA LEU A 40 8.44 -2.71 4.37
C LEU A 40 8.09 -1.48 5.22
N LYS A 41 9.11 -0.78 5.67
CA LYS A 41 8.90 0.38 6.50
C LYS A 41 8.16 1.48 5.75
N ASP A 42 8.51 1.70 4.50
CA ASP A 42 7.84 2.71 3.69
C ASP A 42 6.36 2.36 3.51
N LEU A 43 6.08 1.10 3.21
CA LEU A 43 4.70 0.67 3.03
C LEU A 43 3.92 0.82 4.32
N GLU A 44 4.55 0.51 5.42
CA GLU A 44 3.90 0.64 6.71
C GLU A 44 3.56 2.09 6.99
N GLU A 45 4.48 2.99 6.73
CA GLU A 45 4.25 4.40 7.00
C GLU A 45 3.11 4.93 6.14
N PHE A 46 3.12 4.58 4.87
CA PHE A 46 2.05 5.05 3.98
C PHE A 46 0.71 4.46 4.37
N CYS A 47 0.71 3.20 4.79
CA CYS A 47 -0.53 2.54 5.14
C CYS A 47 -1.12 3.10 6.43
N THR A 48 -0.28 3.41 7.40
CA THR A 48 -0.77 3.86 8.69
C THR A 48 -0.90 5.37 8.78
N SER A 49 -0.38 6.10 7.79
CA SER A 49 -0.51 7.55 7.83
C SER A 49 -1.95 7.96 7.59
N PRO A 50 -2.41 8.99 8.28
CA PRO A 50 -3.77 9.47 8.06
C PRO A 50 -3.87 10.13 6.69
N VAL A 51 -5.04 10.02 6.09
CA VAL A 51 -5.29 10.64 4.83
C VAL A 51 -5.37 12.14 5.03
N LYS A 52 -4.52 12.87 4.31
CA LYS A 52 -4.54 14.29 4.43
C LYS A 52 -5.38 14.86 3.35
N GLU A 53 -6.29 15.69 3.75
CA GLU A 53 -7.10 16.32 2.78
C GLU A 53 -6.65 17.67 2.51
N GLY A 54 -6.37 17.96 1.44
CA GLY A 54 -6.10 19.32 1.05
C GLY A 54 -4.83 19.89 1.50
#